data_7383c446241d3f4310f8f01d353515fd
#
_entry.id   7383c446241d3f4310f8f01d353515fd
#
_cell.length_a   1.000
_cell.length_b   1.000
_cell.length_c   1.000
_cell.angle_alpha   90.00
_cell.angle_beta   90.00
_cell.angle_gamma   90.00
#
_symmetry.space_group_name_H-M   'P 1'
#
loop_
_entity.id
_entity.type
_entity.pdbx_description
1 polymer ?
#
loop_
_entity_poly.entity_id
_entity_poly.type
_entity_poly.pdbx_seq_one_letter_code
_entity_poly.pdbx_strand_id
1 'polypeptide(L)'
;MEKNIREILNSEVFDVLREFISNESNKKDLSFYTGKVVDNNDPEKIGRCRIRVYGVFDDIPLVDIPWALPDFSFIGSKVGSFIVPPIDTIVKVYFDNDDIHLPRYTSKIVDKNNLPTDKNVDYPNTMVFFESDDGDKFLINRQTKKLEFHHSSGNVITMDLNGNTTININGDETHSVVGDHVIENENLKTSFIKISKNGEITIDGGTSNLTVNGNNVTIDHRALLTVTGTAVIPSTTGPLNCLPVDTLTGMPHAGNIVSP
;
A
#
# COMPACT_ATOMS: atom_id res chain seq x y z
N MET A 1 -20.34 45.49 -62.04
CA MET A 1 -21.39 45.33 -61.01
C MET A 1 -21.31 44.01 -60.27
N GLU A 2 -20.93 42.89 -60.90
CA GLU A 2 -20.81 41.59 -60.21
C GLU A 2 -19.65 41.43 -59.21
N LYS A 3 -18.58 42.18 -59.37
CA LYS A 3 -17.42 42.12 -58.45
C LYS A 3 -17.72 42.67 -57.06
N ASN A 4 -18.56 43.73 -56.99
CA ASN A 4 -18.90 44.32 -55.69
C ASN A 4 -19.86 43.49 -54.86
N ILE A 5 -20.74 42.71 -55.46
CA ILE A 5 -21.71 41.88 -54.70
C ILE A 5 -21.00 40.66 -54.06
N ARG A 6 -20.01 40.05 -54.74
CA ARG A 6 -19.21 38.96 -54.16
C ARG A 6 -18.30 39.41 -53.03
N GLU A 7 -17.73 40.63 -53.11
CA GLU A 7 -16.92 41.17 -52.01
C GLU A 7 -17.77 41.54 -50.79
N ILE A 8 -18.94 42.11 -50.98
CA ILE A 8 -19.85 42.44 -49.87
C ILE A 8 -20.42 41.17 -49.23
N LEU A 9 -20.88 40.19 -50.00
CA LEU A 9 -21.35 38.91 -49.47
C LEU A 9 -20.29 38.13 -48.75
N ASN A 10 -19.04 38.16 -49.20
CA ASN A 10 -17.93 37.53 -48.51
C ASN A 10 -17.58 38.23 -47.19
N SER A 11 -17.60 39.56 -47.11
CA SER A 11 -17.33 40.27 -45.85
C SER A 11 -18.41 40.03 -44.80
N GLU A 12 -19.68 40.14 -45.15
CA GLU A 12 -20.76 39.90 -44.22
C GLU A 12 -20.83 38.45 -43.72
N VAL A 13 -20.64 37.50 -44.62
CA VAL A 13 -20.60 36.07 -44.25
C VAL A 13 -19.39 35.77 -43.37
N PHE A 14 -18.22 36.36 -43.66
CA PHE A 14 -17.03 36.20 -42.81
C PHE A 14 -17.17 36.88 -41.45
N ASP A 15 -17.85 38.00 -41.36
CA ASP A 15 -18.09 38.68 -40.08
C ASP A 15 -19.11 37.92 -39.23
N VAL A 16 -20.18 37.38 -39.82
CA VAL A 16 -21.14 36.49 -39.13
C VAL A 16 -20.44 35.20 -38.70
N LEU A 17 -19.58 34.57 -39.52
CA LEU A 17 -18.82 33.40 -39.16
C LEU A 17 -17.80 33.70 -38.04
N ARG A 18 -17.14 34.84 -38.06
CA ARG A 18 -16.26 35.28 -36.98
C ARG A 18 -16.98 35.48 -35.68
N GLU A 19 -18.15 36.12 -35.72
CA GLU A 19 -18.99 36.31 -34.53
C GLU A 19 -19.49 34.96 -33.99
N PHE A 20 -19.93 34.05 -34.86
CA PHE A 20 -20.34 32.72 -34.48
C PHE A 20 -19.18 31.90 -33.89
N ILE A 21 -18.02 31.91 -34.53
CA ILE A 21 -16.81 31.22 -34.02
C ILE A 21 -16.32 31.86 -32.72
N SER A 22 -16.37 33.18 -32.58
CA SER A 22 -15.98 33.86 -31.34
C SER A 22 -16.96 33.59 -30.19
N ASN A 23 -18.23 33.50 -30.49
CA ASN A 23 -19.24 33.12 -29.51
C ASN A 23 -19.18 31.64 -29.13
N GLU A 24 -18.84 30.75 -30.07
CA GLU A 24 -18.59 29.33 -29.78
C GLU A 24 -17.25 29.10 -29.07
N SER A 25 -16.20 29.83 -29.40
CA SER A 25 -14.93 29.73 -28.70
C SER A 25 -14.98 30.29 -27.28
N ASN A 26 -15.84 31.30 -27.03
CA ASN A 26 -16.09 31.80 -25.67
C ASN A 26 -16.98 30.85 -24.84
N LYS A 27 -17.69 29.90 -25.46
CA LYS A 27 -18.48 28.89 -24.76
C LYS A 27 -17.73 27.61 -24.40
N LYS A 28 -16.47 27.46 -24.83
CA LYS A 28 -15.65 26.25 -24.60
C LYS A 28 -14.51 26.42 -23.60
N ASP A 29 -14.44 27.51 -22.89
CA ASP A 29 -13.67 27.52 -21.67
C ASP A 29 -14.50 26.75 -20.62
N LEU A 30 -14.11 25.50 -20.37
CA LEU A 30 -14.55 24.76 -19.22
C LEU A 30 -14.22 25.61 -17.98
N SER A 31 -15.18 26.43 -17.56
CA SER A 31 -15.03 27.27 -16.39
C SER A 31 -14.96 26.35 -15.18
N PHE A 32 -13.75 26.24 -14.63
CA PHE A 32 -13.55 25.47 -13.41
C PHE A 32 -13.75 26.40 -12.21
N TYR A 33 -14.51 25.89 -11.26
CA TYR A 33 -14.73 26.54 -9.99
C TYR A 33 -13.92 25.84 -8.91
N THR A 34 -13.68 26.54 -7.83
CA THR A 34 -13.09 25.97 -6.62
C THR A 34 -14.20 25.79 -5.59
N GLY A 35 -14.20 24.65 -4.91
CA GLY A 35 -15.17 24.40 -3.85
C GLY A 35 -14.55 23.53 -2.76
N LYS A 36 -15.26 23.48 -1.63
CA LYS A 36 -14.90 22.70 -0.46
C LYS A 36 -15.89 21.58 -0.26
N VAL A 37 -15.41 20.36 -0.04
CA VAL A 37 -16.25 19.21 0.31
C VAL A 37 -16.91 19.45 1.66
N VAL A 38 -18.22 19.39 1.71
CA VAL A 38 -19.03 19.62 2.92
C VAL A 38 -19.85 18.39 3.34
N ASP A 39 -20.02 17.43 2.43
CA ASP A 39 -20.64 16.13 2.71
C ASP A 39 -20.12 15.10 1.70
N ASN A 40 -19.59 13.98 2.20
CA ASN A 40 -19.07 12.88 1.40
C ASN A 40 -19.78 11.54 1.69
N ASN A 41 -20.88 11.59 2.45
CA ASN A 41 -21.67 10.40 2.78
C ASN A 41 -22.73 10.13 1.72
N ASP A 42 -22.29 9.79 0.52
CA ASP A 42 -23.14 9.51 -0.64
C ASP A 42 -24.07 8.31 -0.40
N PRO A 43 -25.39 8.47 -0.42
CA PRO A 43 -26.34 7.37 -0.23
C PRO A 43 -26.27 6.29 -1.33
N GLU A 44 -25.83 6.64 -2.54
CA GLU A 44 -25.64 5.66 -3.63
C GLU A 44 -24.25 5.00 -3.62
N LYS A 45 -23.33 5.49 -2.77
CA LYS A 45 -21.97 4.94 -2.62
C LYS A 45 -21.16 4.87 -3.92
N ILE A 46 -21.35 5.85 -4.78
CA ILE A 46 -20.62 5.99 -6.05
C ILE A 46 -19.58 7.11 -6.01
N GLY A 47 -19.31 7.64 -4.80
CA GLY A 47 -18.26 8.64 -4.56
C GLY A 47 -18.68 10.06 -4.81
N ARG A 48 -20.00 10.36 -4.87
CA ARG A 48 -20.47 11.73 -4.96
C ARG A 48 -20.19 12.49 -3.68
N CYS A 49 -19.96 13.80 -3.83
CA CYS A 49 -19.81 14.72 -2.70
C CYS A 49 -20.73 15.92 -2.87
N ARG A 50 -21.21 16.47 -1.76
CA ARG A 50 -21.76 17.83 -1.76
C ARG A 50 -20.62 18.80 -1.57
N ILE A 51 -20.53 19.76 -2.46
CA ILE A 51 -19.39 20.68 -2.53
C ILE A 51 -19.93 22.10 -2.48
N ARG A 52 -19.46 22.86 -1.50
CA ARG A 52 -19.70 24.30 -1.45
C ARG A 52 -18.80 24.97 -2.47
N VAL A 53 -19.37 25.23 -3.65
CA VAL A 53 -18.67 25.90 -4.75
C VAL A 53 -18.68 27.39 -4.48
N TYR A 54 -17.49 27.97 -4.35
CA TYR A 54 -17.35 29.39 -4.04
C TYR A 54 -17.90 30.28 -5.15
N GLY A 55 -18.71 31.25 -4.75
CA GLY A 55 -19.40 32.16 -5.66
C GLY A 55 -20.63 31.58 -6.36
N VAL A 56 -20.95 30.30 -6.16
CA VAL A 56 -22.13 29.64 -6.75
C VAL A 56 -23.08 29.10 -5.68
N PHE A 57 -22.55 28.39 -4.67
CA PHE A 57 -23.34 27.74 -3.63
C PHE A 57 -23.06 28.27 -2.22
N ASP A 58 -22.54 29.50 -2.08
CA ASP A 58 -22.12 30.04 -0.78
C ASP A 58 -23.27 30.09 0.23
N ASP A 59 -24.44 30.56 -0.20
CA ASP A 59 -25.61 30.74 0.67
C ASP A 59 -26.65 29.61 0.57
N ILE A 60 -26.36 28.55 -0.20
CA ILE A 60 -27.27 27.43 -0.38
C ILE A 60 -27.22 26.52 0.87
N PRO A 61 -28.37 26.14 1.46
CA PRO A 61 -28.40 25.15 2.53
C PRO A 61 -27.75 23.84 2.10
N LEU A 62 -27.06 23.16 3.02
CA LEU A 62 -26.34 21.92 2.70
C LEU A 62 -27.23 20.88 2.01
N VAL A 63 -28.46 20.75 2.45
CA VAL A 63 -29.42 19.77 1.92
C VAL A 63 -29.83 20.02 0.47
N ASP A 64 -29.72 21.28 0.02
CA ASP A 64 -30.10 21.72 -1.33
C ASP A 64 -28.90 21.76 -2.30
N ILE A 65 -27.66 21.60 -1.80
CA ILE A 65 -26.48 21.48 -2.66
C ILE A 65 -26.57 20.16 -3.43
N PRO A 66 -26.47 20.19 -4.78
CA PRO A 66 -26.53 18.96 -5.57
C PRO A 66 -25.31 18.08 -5.32
N TRP A 67 -25.51 16.76 -5.48
CA TRP A 67 -24.43 15.79 -5.41
C TRP A 67 -23.55 15.88 -6.66
N ALA A 68 -22.30 16.23 -6.49
CA ALA A 68 -21.29 16.28 -7.54
C ALA A 68 -20.75 14.87 -7.82
N LEU A 69 -20.72 14.47 -9.08
CA LEU A 69 -20.10 13.22 -9.50
C LEU A 69 -18.57 13.34 -9.54
N PRO A 70 -17.84 12.31 -9.12
CA PRO A 70 -16.39 12.31 -9.22
C PRO A 70 -15.91 12.14 -10.67
N ASP A 71 -14.82 12.82 -10.99
CA ASP A 71 -14.04 12.59 -12.20
C ASP A 71 -12.75 11.85 -11.79
N PHE A 72 -12.85 10.53 -11.67
CA PHE A 72 -11.73 9.68 -11.28
C PHE A 72 -10.72 9.51 -12.42
N SER A 73 -9.45 9.57 -12.09
CA SER A 73 -8.36 9.47 -13.08
C SER A 73 -8.30 8.12 -13.80
N PHE A 74 -8.76 7.07 -13.13
CA PHE A 74 -8.80 5.73 -13.69
C PHE A 74 -9.96 4.95 -13.08
N ILE A 75 -10.97 4.67 -13.88
CA ILE A 75 -12.09 3.79 -13.54
C ILE A 75 -12.55 3.06 -14.79
N GLY A 76 -12.84 1.77 -14.66
CA GLY A 76 -13.33 0.92 -15.73
C GLY A 76 -14.35 -0.09 -15.23
N SER A 77 -14.74 -1.05 -16.05
CA SER A 77 -15.71 -2.07 -15.66
C SER A 77 -15.14 -2.95 -14.55
N LYS A 78 -15.50 -2.63 -13.29
CA LYS A 78 -15.08 -3.32 -12.06
C LYS A 78 -13.58 -3.20 -11.73
N VAL A 79 -12.89 -2.25 -12.34
CA VAL A 79 -11.46 -1.98 -12.08
C VAL A 79 -11.22 -0.48 -11.97
N GLY A 80 -10.23 -0.08 -11.18
CA GLY A 80 -9.85 1.33 -11.08
C GLY A 80 -9.41 1.74 -9.68
N SER A 81 -9.19 3.04 -9.51
CA SER A 81 -8.95 3.67 -8.21
C SER A 81 -10.21 4.37 -7.73
N PHE A 82 -10.57 4.16 -6.47
CA PHE A 82 -11.74 4.76 -5.85
C PHE A 82 -11.35 5.38 -4.52
N ILE A 83 -11.27 6.70 -4.50
CA ILE A 83 -10.90 7.48 -3.31
C ILE A 83 -11.86 8.64 -3.20
N VAL A 84 -12.64 8.67 -2.12
CA VAL A 84 -13.56 9.77 -1.82
C VAL A 84 -12.79 10.81 -1.00
N PRO A 85 -12.76 12.09 -1.40
CA PRO A 85 -12.06 13.11 -0.65
C PRO A 85 -12.69 13.31 0.74
N PRO A 86 -11.88 13.52 1.78
CA PRO A 86 -12.36 13.91 3.11
C PRO A 86 -13.15 15.23 3.09
N ILE A 87 -13.95 15.43 4.13
CA ILE A 87 -14.60 16.73 4.39
C ILE A 87 -13.50 17.79 4.54
N ASP A 88 -13.80 19.01 4.15
CA ASP A 88 -12.90 20.17 4.08
C ASP A 88 -11.83 20.11 2.97
N THR A 89 -11.77 19.05 2.18
CA THR A 89 -10.88 19.01 1.01
C THR A 89 -11.29 20.05 -0.03
N ILE A 90 -10.32 20.79 -0.55
CA ILE A 90 -10.53 21.73 -1.65
C ILE A 90 -10.45 20.97 -2.97
N VAL A 91 -11.48 21.12 -3.78
CA VAL A 91 -11.63 20.40 -5.05
C VAL A 91 -11.92 21.37 -6.20
N LYS A 92 -11.63 20.91 -7.40
CA LYS A 92 -11.98 21.59 -8.63
C LYS A 92 -13.33 21.06 -9.09
N VAL A 93 -14.26 21.98 -9.44
CA VAL A 93 -15.63 21.65 -9.85
C VAL A 93 -15.89 22.23 -11.23
N TYR A 94 -16.62 21.53 -12.03
CA TYR A 94 -17.20 22.01 -13.28
C TYR A 94 -18.64 21.48 -13.40
N PHE A 95 -19.41 22.08 -14.30
CA PHE A 95 -20.81 21.74 -14.48
C PHE A 95 -21.02 21.15 -15.89
N ASP A 96 -21.63 19.96 -15.95
CA ASP A 96 -21.94 19.33 -17.23
C ASP A 96 -22.95 20.20 -18.00
N ASN A 97 -22.62 20.55 -19.23
CA ASN A 97 -23.44 21.41 -20.09
C ASN A 97 -23.78 22.79 -19.49
N ASP A 98 -22.89 23.34 -18.63
CA ASP A 98 -23.13 24.56 -17.85
C ASP A 98 -24.35 24.51 -16.92
N ASP A 99 -24.86 23.30 -16.61
CA ASP A 99 -25.96 23.11 -15.69
C ASP A 99 -25.46 22.97 -14.26
N ILE A 100 -25.76 23.96 -13.43
CA ILE A 100 -25.38 23.99 -12.00
C ILE A 100 -25.94 22.81 -11.19
N HIS A 101 -26.97 22.12 -11.70
CA HIS A 101 -27.52 20.92 -11.06
C HIS A 101 -26.78 19.64 -11.40
N LEU A 102 -25.81 19.70 -12.33
CA LEU A 102 -25.00 18.57 -12.76
C LEU A 102 -23.49 18.82 -12.47
N PRO A 103 -23.12 19.05 -11.20
CA PRO A 103 -21.73 19.29 -10.84
C PRO A 103 -20.89 18.02 -10.95
N ARG A 104 -19.64 18.20 -11.39
CA ARG A 104 -18.59 17.21 -11.33
C ARG A 104 -17.39 17.75 -10.59
N TYR A 105 -16.61 16.87 -9.97
CA TYR A 105 -15.43 17.31 -9.25
C TYR A 105 -14.20 16.45 -9.53
N THR A 106 -13.04 17.07 -9.36
CA THR A 106 -11.74 16.39 -9.32
C THR A 106 -10.90 16.97 -8.19
N SER A 107 -10.19 16.12 -7.46
CA SER A 107 -9.36 16.50 -6.30
C SER A 107 -7.96 17.03 -6.69
N LYS A 108 -7.84 17.67 -7.85
CA LYS A 108 -6.53 18.11 -8.41
C LYS A 108 -6.18 19.57 -8.09
N ILE A 109 -6.62 20.14 -6.98
CA ILE A 109 -6.19 21.46 -6.55
C ILE A 109 -5.04 21.33 -5.56
N VAL A 110 -3.93 22.00 -5.90
CA VAL A 110 -2.76 22.10 -5.02
C VAL A 110 -2.92 23.32 -4.13
N ASP A 111 -3.04 23.08 -2.82
CA ASP A 111 -2.99 24.10 -1.77
C ASP A 111 -1.89 23.72 -0.78
N LYS A 112 -1.29 24.72 -0.11
CA LYS A 112 -0.24 24.47 0.90
C LYS A 112 -0.70 23.55 2.02
N ASN A 113 -1.98 23.59 2.37
CA ASN A 113 -2.57 22.85 3.48
C ASN A 113 -3.12 21.48 3.07
N ASN A 114 -3.21 21.20 1.75
CA ASN A 114 -3.85 19.99 1.22
C ASN A 114 -2.84 19.04 0.54
N LEU A 115 -1.57 19.18 0.85
CA LEU A 115 -0.54 18.31 0.29
C LEU A 115 -0.09 17.27 1.32
N PRO A 116 0.25 16.05 0.87
CA PRO A 116 0.85 15.05 1.72
C PRO A 116 2.03 15.61 2.51
N THR A 117 2.13 15.27 3.79
CA THR A 117 3.15 15.85 4.70
C THR A 117 4.54 15.32 4.39
N ASP A 118 4.63 14.05 4.00
CA ASP A 118 5.90 13.38 3.72
C ASP A 118 6.59 13.85 2.43
N LYS A 119 5.92 14.62 1.59
CA LYS A 119 6.57 15.24 0.41
C LYS A 119 7.80 16.07 0.77
N ASN A 120 7.86 16.60 2.00
CA ASN A 120 8.95 17.47 2.45
C ASN A 120 10.17 16.70 2.97
N VAL A 121 10.06 15.38 3.21
CA VAL A 121 11.13 14.58 3.83
C VAL A 121 12.40 14.58 2.99
N ASP A 122 12.26 14.52 1.67
CA ASP A 122 13.38 14.62 0.73
C ASP A 122 12.88 15.20 -0.59
N TYR A 123 12.39 16.43 -0.54
CA TYR A 123 11.89 17.12 -1.75
C TYR A 123 13.03 17.44 -2.71
N PRO A 124 12.90 17.17 -4.02
CA PRO A 124 11.75 16.65 -4.74
C PRO A 124 11.78 15.12 -4.98
N ASN A 125 12.58 14.36 -4.23
CA ASN A 125 12.85 12.95 -4.50
C ASN A 125 11.77 12.01 -3.93
N THR A 126 11.08 12.40 -2.86
CA THR A 126 10.00 11.61 -2.28
C THR A 126 8.75 11.69 -3.14
N MET A 127 8.27 10.54 -3.58
CA MET A 127 6.99 10.34 -4.24
C MET A 127 6.02 9.76 -3.22
N VAL A 128 4.95 10.48 -2.94
CA VAL A 128 3.87 10.02 -2.07
C VAL A 128 2.74 9.52 -2.97
N PHE A 129 2.49 8.23 -2.97
CA PHE A 129 1.37 7.64 -3.72
C PHE A 129 0.07 7.68 -2.93
N PHE A 130 0.18 7.51 -1.63
CA PHE A 130 -0.92 7.56 -0.70
C PHE A 130 -0.41 8.01 0.68
N GLU A 131 -1.19 8.83 1.36
CA GLU A 131 -1.02 9.21 2.77
C GLU A 131 -2.41 9.46 3.35
N SER A 132 -2.76 8.80 4.46
CA SER A 132 -4.02 9.00 5.17
C SER A 132 -3.81 9.88 6.40
N ASP A 133 -4.90 10.42 6.93
CA ASP A 133 -4.90 11.19 8.18
C ASP A 133 -4.44 10.36 9.39
N ASP A 134 -4.64 9.04 9.34
CA ASP A 134 -4.25 8.10 10.40
C ASP A 134 -2.77 7.71 10.33
N GLY A 135 -2.07 8.07 9.25
CA GLY A 135 -0.64 7.81 9.07
C GLY A 135 -0.31 6.60 8.22
N ASP A 136 -1.30 5.98 7.55
CA ASP A 136 -1.04 4.97 6.53
C ASP A 136 -0.41 5.61 5.30
N LYS A 137 0.68 5.02 4.76
CA LYS A 137 1.43 5.63 3.66
C LYS A 137 1.99 4.61 2.69
N PHE A 138 2.09 5.04 1.43
CA PHE A 138 2.89 4.38 0.41
C PHE A 138 3.83 5.40 -0.24
N LEU A 139 5.13 5.20 -0.07
CA LEU A 139 6.17 6.14 -0.47
C LEU A 139 7.22 5.47 -1.35
N ILE A 140 7.78 6.24 -2.30
CA ILE A 140 9.02 5.87 -3.00
C ILE A 140 9.96 7.07 -2.98
N ASN A 141 11.19 6.85 -2.50
CA ASN A 141 12.25 7.83 -2.65
C ASN A 141 13.11 7.49 -3.88
N ARG A 142 13.15 8.40 -4.86
CA ARG A 142 13.84 8.21 -6.13
C ARG A 142 15.37 8.24 -6.01
N GLN A 143 15.90 8.97 -5.04
CA GLN A 143 17.33 9.10 -4.83
C GLN A 143 17.89 7.88 -4.12
N THR A 144 17.27 7.49 -3.01
CA THR A 144 17.70 6.34 -2.21
C THR A 144 17.17 5.01 -2.73
N LYS A 145 16.29 5.03 -3.74
CA LYS A 145 15.60 3.85 -4.30
C LYS A 145 14.83 3.04 -3.25
N LYS A 146 14.42 3.71 -2.20
CA LYS A 146 13.68 3.10 -1.09
C LYS A 146 12.19 3.13 -1.36
N LEU A 147 11.52 1.98 -1.20
CA LEU A 147 10.07 1.84 -1.22
C LEU A 147 9.60 1.51 0.19
N GLU A 148 8.52 2.13 0.64
CA GLU A 148 8.01 1.99 1.99
C GLU A 148 6.48 1.92 2.02
N PHE A 149 5.96 0.95 2.78
CA PHE A 149 4.57 0.89 3.22
C PHE A 149 4.53 1.07 4.73
N HIS A 150 3.76 2.03 5.19
CA HIS A 150 3.56 2.29 6.61
C HIS A 150 2.10 2.05 6.96
N HIS A 151 1.86 1.49 8.14
CA HIS A 151 0.55 1.39 8.74
C HIS A 151 0.52 2.20 10.04
N SER A 152 -0.61 2.80 10.36
CA SER A 152 -0.83 3.64 11.53
C SER A 152 -0.50 2.99 12.87
N SER A 153 -0.51 1.65 12.94
CA SER A 153 -0.04 0.88 14.11
C SER A 153 1.48 0.92 14.33
N GLY A 154 2.26 1.49 13.40
CA GLY A 154 3.72 1.48 13.41
C GLY A 154 4.36 0.33 12.64
N ASN A 155 3.58 -0.54 12.01
CA ASN A 155 4.11 -1.57 11.12
C ASN A 155 4.68 -0.93 9.85
N VAL A 156 5.86 -1.40 9.42
CA VAL A 156 6.55 -0.85 8.24
C VAL A 156 7.16 -1.97 7.41
N ILE A 157 6.91 -1.94 6.11
CA ILE A 157 7.61 -2.77 5.13
C ILE A 157 8.48 -1.85 4.29
N THR A 158 9.77 -2.16 4.21
CA THR A 158 10.75 -1.38 3.46
C THR A 158 11.51 -2.27 2.48
N MET A 159 11.72 -1.76 1.26
CA MET A 159 12.67 -2.32 0.30
C MET A 159 13.72 -1.28 -0.02
N ASP A 160 14.99 -1.62 0.09
CA ASP A 160 16.12 -0.70 -0.12
C ASP A 160 16.80 -0.88 -1.49
N LEU A 161 17.76 0.01 -1.78
CA LEU A 161 18.57 -0.01 -3.00
C LEU A 161 19.34 -1.33 -3.20
N ASN A 162 19.73 -2.00 -2.12
CA ASN A 162 20.51 -3.23 -2.15
C ASN A 162 19.65 -4.49 -2.32
N GLY A 163 18.32 -4.31 -2.44
CA GLY A 163 17.35 -5.40 -2.54
C GLY A 163 16.97 -6.02 -1.20
N ASN A 164 17.38 -5.41 -0.07
CA ASN A 164 16.94 -5.90 1.23
C ASN A 164 15.48 -5.53 1.47
N THR A 165 14.73 -6.50 1.96
CA THR A 165 13.36 -6.28 2.45
C THR A 165 13.37 -6.38 3.98
N THR A 166 12.86 -5.36 4.63
CA THR A 166 12.69 -5.32 6.08
C THR A 166 11.22 -5.20 6.41
N ILE A 167 10.74 -6.05 7.31
CA ILE A 167 9.37 -6.03 7.84
C ILE A 167 9.48 -5.78 9.34
N ASN A 168 9.02 -4.62 9.79
CA ASN A 168 8.93 -4.27 11.20
C ASN A 168 7.48 -4.40 11.66
N ILE A 169 7.25 -5.27 12.62
CA ILE A 169 5.93 -5.54 13.19
C ILE A 169 5.90 -5.05 14.64
N ASN A 170 4.92 -4.21 14.95
CA ASN A 170 4.71 -3.66 16.29
C ASN A 170 3.64 -4.44 17.09
N GLY A 171 3.46 -5.69 16.78
CA GLY A 171 2.49 -6.58 17.40
C GLY A 171 2.84 -8.03 17.07
N ASP A 172 1.87 -8.89 17.13
CA ASP A 172 2.03 -10.31 16.76
C ASP A 172 2.04 -10.47 15.23
N GLU A 173 2.88 -11.39 14.75
CA GLU A 173 2.93 -11.78 13.35
C GLU A 173 2.41 -13.22 13.21
N THR A 174 1.46 -13.42 12.32
CA THR A 174 0.90 -14.74 12.03
C THR A 174 1.03 -15.05 10.54
N HIS A 175 1.73 -16.14 10.22
CA HIS A 175 1.80 -16.70 8.86
C HIS A 175 0.83 -17.86 8.75
N SER A 176 -0.25 -17.69 7.96
CA SER A 176 -1.21 -18.76 7.66
C SER A 176 -1.03 -19.23 6.23
N VAL A 177 -0.61 -20.47 6.04
CA VAL A 177 -0.28 -21.06 4.74
C VAL A 177 -1.07 -22.33 4.52
N VAL A 178 -1.77 -22.45 3.38
CA VAL A 178 -2.52 -23.66 3.01
C VAL A 178 -1.58 -24.76 2.48
N GLY A 179 -0.48 -24.39 1.86
CA GLY A 179 0.56 -25.30 1.35
C GLY A 179 1.73 -25.46 2.30
N ASP A 180 2.90 -25.75 1.73
CA ASP A 180 4.16 -25.76 2.47
C ASP A 180 4.64 -24.33 2.72
N HIS A 181 5.17 -24.06 3.90
CA HIS A 181 5.88 -22.83 4.22
C HIS A 181 7.38 -23.10 4.27
N VAL A 182 8.15 -22.46 3.40
CA VAL A 182 9.60 -22.68 3.27
C VAL A 182 10.34 -21.34 3.44
N ILE A 183 11.35 -21.33 4.30
CA ILE A 183 12.31 -20.25 4.44
C ILE A 183 13.66 -20.82 4.03
N GLU A 184 14.18 -20.40 2.87
CA GLU A 184 15.42 -20.93 2.30
C GLU A 184 16.34 -19.83 1.81
N ASN A 185 17.63 -20.13 1.73
CA ASN A 185 18.60 -19.31 1.03
C ASN A 185 18.78 -19.85 -0.39
N GLU A 186 18.33 -19.09 -1.39
CA GLU A 186 18.33 -19.53 -2.79
C GLU A 186 19.72 -19.89 -3.31
N ASN A 187 20.76 -19.20 -2.85
CA ASN A 187 22.13 -19.47 -3.29
C ASN A 187 22.68 -20.79 -2.75
N LEU A 188 22.18 -21.25 -1.62
CA LEU A 188 22.67 -22.45 -0.96
C LEU A 188 21.73 -23.65 -1.10
N LYS A 189 20.45 -23.45 -1.34
CA LYS A 189 19.36 -24.46 -1.54
C LYS A 189 19.41 -25.73 -0.65
N THR A 190 20.38 -25.80 0.22
CA THR A 190 20.67 -26.94 1.11
C THR A 190 20.37 -26.63 2.57
N SER A 191 20.08 -25.37 2.90
CA SER A 191 19.76 -24.94 4.25
C SER A 191 18.38 -24.27 4.25
N PHE A 192 17.44 -24.86 4.97
CA PHE A 192 16.05 -24.36 5.00
C PHE A 192 15.34 -24.70 6.31
N ILE A 193 14.27 -23.98 6.56
CA ILE A 193 13.24 -24.34 7.54
C ILE A 193 11.94 -24.54 6.74
N LYS A 194 11.34 -25.70 6.85
CA LYS A 194 10.11 -26.07 6.16
C LYS A 194 9.05 -26.55 7.15
N ILE A 195 7.86 -26.05 7.00
CA ILE A 195 6.65 -26.56 7.64
C ILE A 195 5.77 -27.11 6.52
N SER A 196 5.66 -28.42 6.45
CA SER A 196 4.87 -29.10 5.42
C SER A 196 3.37 -28.99 5.72
N LYS A 197 2.53 -29.09 4.72
CA LYS A 197 1.06 -29.06 4.85
C LYS A 197 0.49 -30.14 5.77
N ASN A 198 1.25 -31.21 6.03
CA ASN A 198 0.87 -32.29 6.96
C ASN A 198 1.35 -32.05 8.41
N GLY A 199 1.95 -30.88 8.69
CA GLY A 199 2.44 -30.47 10.00
C GLY A 199 3.85 -30.93 10.34
N GLU A 200 4.59 -31.56 9.41
CA GLU A 200 6.00 -31.88 9.62
C GLU A 200 6.84 -30.61 9.59
N ILE A 201 7.76 -30.46 10.54
CA ILE A 201 8.74 -29.38 10.62
C ILE A 201 10.14 -29.94 10.34
N THR A 202 10.77 -29.45 9.30
CA THR A 202 12.15 -29.79 8.93
C THR A 202 13.03 -28.58 9.08
N ILE A 203 14.16 -28.71 9.80
CA ILE A 203 15.22 -27.73 9.86
C ILE A 203 16.48 -28.41 9.35
N ASP A 204 16.95 -27.98 8.16
CA ASP A 204 18.10 -28.55 7.51
C ASP A 204 19.20 -27.50 7.36
N GLY A 205 20.36 -27.76 7.91
CA GLY A 205 21.56 -26.94 7.78
C GLY A 205 22.38 -27.26 6.54
N GLY A 206 21.98 -28.24 5.74
CA GLY A 206 22.75 -28.75 4.61
C GLY A 206 24.11 -29.27 5.02
N THR A 207 25.16 -28.75 4.43
CA THR A 207 26.55 -29.05 4.80
C THR A 207 27.10 -28.17 5.93
N SER A 208 26.28 -27.24 6.42
CA SER A 208 26.64 -26.29 7.48
C SER A 208 26.07 -26.71 8.82
N ASN A 209 26.57 -26.12 9.90
CA ASN A 209 26.13 -26.43 11.25
C ASN A 209 24.81 -25.71 11.56
N LEU A 210 23.84 -26.38 12.18
CA LEU A 210 22.78 -25.75 12.92
C LEU A 210 23.30 -25.38 14.31
N THR A 211 23.46 -24.10 14.61
CA THR A 211 23.93 -23.63 15.92
C THR A 211 22.74 -23.04 16.69
N VAL A 212 22.49 -23.59 17.88
CA VAL A 212 21.50 -23.06 18.82
C VAL A 212 22.25 -22.49 20.03
N ASN A 213 22.21 -21.16 20.16
CA ASN A 213 22.84 -20.44 21.26
C ASN A 213 21.78 -20.00 22.26
N GLY A 214 21.90 -20.47 23.50
CA GLY A 214 21.01 -20.08 24.57
C GLY A 214 21.40 -20.70 25.89
N ASN A 215 20.87 -20.17 26.99
CA ASN A 215 21.15 -20.71 28.32
C ASN A 215 20.48 -22.06 28.54
N ASN A 216 19.30 -22.27 27.91
CA ASN A 216 18.56 -23.51 28.00
C ASN A 216 18.00 -23.90 26.62
N VAL A 217 18.18 -25.14 26.23
CA VAL A 217 17.51 -25.78 25.09
C VAL A 217 16.65 -26.91 25.64
N THR A 218 15.34 -26.78 25.49
CA THR A 218 14.40 -27.83 25.93
C THR A 218 13.85 -28.52 24.70
N ILE A 219 14.02 -29.86 24.66
CA ILE A 219 13.39 -30.72 23.66
C ILE A 219 12.38 -31.60 24.43
N ASP A 220 11.10 -31.24 24.32
CA ASP A 220 10.02 -32.03 24.90
C ASP A 220 9.40 -32.92 23.82
N HIS A 221 9.53 -34.20 23.95
CA HIS A 221 9.01 -35.19 23.00
C HIS A 221 8.23 -36.28 23.73
N ARG A 222 7.14 -36.73 23.12
CA ARG A 222 6.25 -37.76 23.74
C ARG A 222 6.47 -39.17 23.21
N ALA A 223 7.23 -39.33 22.13
CA ALA A 223 7.45 -40.63 21.50
C ALA A 223 8.92 -41.06 21.54
N LEU A 224 9.73 -40.57 20.59
CA LEU A 224 11.12 -40.98 20.42
C LEU A 224 11.96 -39.80 19.96
N LEU A 225 13.07 -39.57 20.66
CA LEU A 225 14.16 -38.74 20.17
C LEU A 225 15.22 -39.65 19.56
N THR A 226 15.42 -39.58 18.25
CA THR A 226 16.46 -40.30 17.53
C THR A 226 17.62 -39.37 17.19
N VAL A 227 18.82 -39.67 17.62
CA VAL A 227 20.04 -39.00 17.24
C VAL A 227 20.84 -39.95 16.35
N THR A 228 21.00 -39.61 15.07
CA THR A 228 21.80 -40.38 14.11
C THR A 228 23.10 -39.65 13.83
N GLY A 229 24.21 -40.37 13.79
CA GLY A 229 25.55 -39.80 13.59
C GLY A 229 26.39 -39.84 14.88
N THR A 230 27.58 -39.23 14.81
CA THR A 230 28.49 -39.16 15.99
C THR A 230 28.05 -37.98 16.85
N ALA A 231 27.36 -38.25 17.95
CA ALA A 231 27.05 -37.22 18.94
C ALA A 231 28.27 -37.01 19.86
N VAL A 232 28.87 -35.82 19.75
CA VAL A 232 29.83 -35.36 20.76
C VAL A 232 29.09 -34.46 21.73
N ILE A 233 28.85 -34.94 22.94
CA ILE A 233 28.22 -34.17 23.99
C ILE A 233 29.32 -33.81 25.01
N PRO A 234 29.97 -32.66 24.89
CA PRO A 234 30.93 -32.23 25.88
C PRO A 234 30.19 -31.84 27.14
N SER A 235 30.21 -32.68 28.15
CA SER A 235 29.74 -32.32 29.48
C SER A 235 30.93 -32.00 30.36
N THR A 236 31.06 -30.75 30.74
CA THR A 236 32.06 -30.36 31.76
C THR A 236 31.46 -30.32 33.18
N THR A 237 30.13 -30.24 33.29
CA THR A 237 29.50 -30.13 34.63
C THR A 237 28.00 -30.44 34.54
N GLY A 238 27.59 -31.66 34.57
CA GLY A 238 26.17 -31.98 34.78
C GLY A 238 25.68 -33.25 34.12
N PRO A 239 24.59 -33.82 34.62
CA PRO A 239 24.07 -35.10 34.18
C PRO A 239 23.38 -35.01 32.81
N LEU A 240 23.75 -35.88 31.89
CA LEU A 240 22.96 -36.25 30.73
C LEU A 240 21.80 -37.18 31.15
N ASN A 241 20.74 -36.60 31.70
CA ASN A 241 19.59 -37.39 32.19
C ASN A 241 18.73 -38.00 31.09
N CYS A 242 19.01 -37.71 29.80
CA CYS A 242 18.13 -38.12 28.70
C CYS A 242 18.57 -39.38 27.96
N LEU A 243 19.77 -39.93 28.21
CA LEU A 243 20.23 -41.20 27.63
C LEU A 243 20.83 -42.08 28.72
N PRO A 244 20.02 -42.77 29.54
CA PRO A 244 20.49 -43.50 30.68
C PRO A 244 21.30 -44.78 30.30
N VAL A 245 21.06 -45.28 29.07
CA VAL A 245 21.74 -46.51 28.59
C VAL A 245 21.97 -46.48 27.09
N ASP A 246 23.09 -47.04 26.66
CA ASP A 246 23.33 -47.31 25.25
C ASP A 246 22.36 -48.40 24.78
N THR A 247 21.54 -48.09 23.76
CA THR A 247 20.53 -49.01 23.23
C THR A 247 21.11 -50.22 22.52
N LEU A 248 22.41 -50.16 22.14
CA LEU A 248 23.10 -51.26 21.48
C LEU A 248 23.76 -52.24 22.47
N THR A 249 24.27 -51.72 23.57
CA THR A 249 25.02 -52.51 24.57
C THR A 249 24.24 -52.72 25.89
N GLY A 250 23.16 -51.97 26.11
CA GLY A 250 22.42 -51.97 27.36
C GLY A 250 23.22 -51.38 28.54
N MET A 251 24.40 -50.86 28.27
CA MET A 251 25.28 -50.30 29.29
C MET A 251 25.09 -48.78 29.41
N PRO A 252 25.40 -48.17 30.55
CA PRO A 252 25.48 -46.75 30.68
C PRO A 252 26.46 -46.18 29.68
N HIS A 253 26.12 -45.06 29.05
CA HIS A 253 27.04 -44.39 28.11
C HIS A 253 28.38 -44.14 28.74
N ALA A 254 29.46 -44.66 28.09
CA ALA A 254 30.82 -44.61 28.59
C ALA A 254 31.40 -43.18 28.65
N GLY A 255 30.65 -42.21 28.26
CA GLY A 255 31.13 -40.81 28.19
C GLY A 255 30.76 -39.94 29.36
N ASN A 256 29.78 -40.24 30.15
CA ASN A 256 29.52 -39.53 31.39
C ASN A 256 28.33 -40.10 32.11
N ILE A 257 28.67 -40.90 33.00
CA ILE A 257 27.73 -41.33 33.98
C ILE A 257 27.59 -40.28 35.01
N VAL A 258 26.46 -39.84 35.13
CA VAL A 258 26.13 -39.03 36.22
C VAL A 258 25.46 -39.89 37.23
N SER A 259 26.08 -39.96 38.32
CA SER A 259 25.47 -40.48 39.52
C SER A 259 24.29 -39.59 39.93
N PRO A 260 23.21 -40.14 40.39
CA PRO A 260 22.08 -39.40 40.90
C PRO A 260 22.45 -38.44 42.01
#